data_9af80c098db7565e6e14f5fe6365cf04
#
_entry.id   9af80c098db7565e6e14f5fe6365cf04
#
_cell.length_a   1.000
_cell.length_b   1.000
_cell.length_c   1.000
_cell.angle_alpha   90.00
_cell.angle_beta   90.00
_cell.angle_gamma   90.00
#
_symmetry.space_group_name_H-M   'P 1'
#
loop_
_entity.id
_entity.type
_entity.pdbx_description
1 polymer ?
#
loop_
_entity_poly.entity_id
_entity_poly.type
_entity_poly.pdbx_seq_one_letter_code
_entity_poly.pdbx_strand_id
1 'polypeptide(L)'
;MIYGDFALDDSALVITPSALSEALASPPQHVSNGFLTAFVDVAGGRDENTIAIRDGNHVYLADHWTDRNTVQSVRRAIRVLRQHNIDSSAVWVDAPGIGLAMISQFAEEGYPVNEYWGGAPATDNTRFGSLIAETWISGAIDIATGKIGLMTNDPELCRQLTTRRTEWDAKGRMRLESKEAMREHGLHSPDRADAILGAIWTGSQTSGVWTGKGTHPIVGDPLITPTSYTFTPL
;
A
#
# COMPACT_ATOMS: atom_id res chain seq x y z
N MET A 1 30.41 -27.61 -14.25
CA MET A 1 29.54 -26.98 -13.26
C MET A 1 28.41 -26.39 -14.06
N ILE A 2 27.24 -27.02 -14.09
CA ILE A 2 26.09 -26.61 -14.90
C ILE A 2 25.29 -25.67 -14.00
N TYR A 3 25.32 -24.38 -14.28
CA TYR A 3 24.36 -23.41 -13.74
C TYR A 3 23.03 -23.71 -14.42
N GLY A 4 22.16 -24.41 -13.71
CA GLY A 4 20.77 -24.51 -14.14
C GLY A 4 20.13 -23.12 -13.99
N ASP A 5 19.81 -22.50 -15.12
CA ASP A 5 18.81 -21.42 -15.16
C ASP A 5 17.51 -22.03 -14.64
N PHE A 6 17.19 -21.76 -13.38
CA PHE A 6 15.82 -21.91 -12.92
C PHE A 6 15.01 -20.83 -13.64
N ALA A 7 14.38 -21.20 -14.73
CA ALA A 7 13.30 -20.39 -15.28
C ALA A 7 12.28 -20.19 -14.16
N LEU A 8 12.28 -19.02 -13.56
CA LEU A 8 11.26 -18.64 -12.58
C LEU A 8 9.92 -18.72 -13.31
N ASP A 9 9.03 -19.57 -12.81
CA ASP A 9 7.67 -19.66 -13.33
C ASP A 9 6.95 -18.33 -13.03
N ASP A 10 6.94 -17.45 -14.02
CA ASP A 10 6.31 -16.12 -13.93
C ASP A 10 4.80 -16.21 -13.67
N SER A 11 4.19 -17.38 -13.88
CA SER A 11 2.75 -17.59 -13.67
C SER A 11 2.34 -17.48 -12.18
N ALA A 12 3.29 -17.64 -11.26
CA ALA A 12 3.06 -17.51 -9.83
C ALA A 12 3.28 -16.09 -9.29
N LEU A 13 3.87 -15.17 -10.06
CA LEU A 13 4.11 -13.80 -9.62
C LEU A 13 2.80 -13.02 -9.51
N VAL A 14 2.68 -12.17 -8.47
CA VAL A 14 1.52 -11.30 -8.31
C VAL A 14 1.41 -10.31 -9.48
N ILE A 15 2.54 -9.76 -9.94
CA ILE A 15 2.67 -8.98 -11.17
C ILE A 15 3.98 -9.35 -11.84
N THR A 16 3.95 -9.58 -13.15
CA THR A 16 5.17 -9.89 -13.91
C THR A 16 5.98 -8.63 -14.20
N PRO A 17 7.33 -8.74 -14.36
CA PRO A 17 8.16 -7.60 -14.75
C PRO A 17 7.70 -6.92 -16.04
N SER A 18 7.23 -7.69 -17.03
CA SER A 18 6.71 -7.16 -18.30
C SER A 18 5.44 -6.33 -18.07
N ALA A 19 4.46 -6.87 -17.35
CA ALA A 19 3.21 -6.16 -17.04
C ALA A 19 3.45 -4.86 -16.26
N LEU A 20 4.36 -4.89 -15.27
CA LEU A 20 4.72 -3.68 -14.54
C LEU A 20 5.42 -2.66 -15.45
N SER A 21 6.35 -3.10 -16.30
CA SER A 21 7.06 -2.21 -17.24
C SER A 21 6.09 -1.53 -18.21
N GLU A 22 5.10 -2.27 -18.75
CA GLU A 22 4.07 -1.73 -19.64
C GLU A 22 3.19 -0.70 -18.90
N ALA A 23 2.77 -0.99 -17.67
CA ALA A 23 1.97 -0.08 -16.86
C ALA A 23 2.72 1.23 -16.54
N LEU A 24 4.03 1.15 -16.24
CA LEU A 24 4.87 2.32 -15.98
C LEU A 24 5.14 3.15 -17.25
N ALA A 25 5.24 2.50 -18.41
CA ALA A 25 5.46 3.20 -19.69
C ALA A 25 4.23 3.97 -20.19
N SER A 26 3.03 3.56 -19.76
CA SER A 26 1.76 4.14 -20.20
C SER A 26 0.77 4.28 -19.05
N PRO A 27 1.08 5.10 -18.03
CA PRO A 27 0.17 5.31 -16.92
C PRO A 27 -1.16 5.94 -17.41
N PRO A 28 -2.29 5.63 -16.77
CA PRO A 28 -3.56 6.25 -17.12
C PRO A 28 -3.51 7.76 -16.90
N GLN A 29 -4.35 8.50 -17.62
CA GLN A 29 -4.51 9.93 -17.36
C GLN A 29 -4.95 10.12 -15.90
N HIS A 30 -4.35 11.09 -15.21
CA HIS A 30 -4.70 11.42 -13.82
C HIS A 30 -6.14 11.92 -13.72
N VAL A 31 -6.89 11.31 -12.84
CA VAL A 31 -8.24 11.74 -12.48
C VAL A 31 -8.29 11.80 -10.95
N SER A 32 -8.16 13.03 -10.41
CA SER A 32 -8.32 13.25 -8.99
C SER A 32 -9.81 13.32 -8.62
N ASN A 33 -10.17 12.75 -7.49
CA ASN A 33 -11.51 12.90 -6.89
C ASN A 33 -11.54 13.96 -5.79
N GLY A 34 -10.44 14.73 -5.64
CA GLY A 34 -10.28 15.76 -4.63
C GLY A 34 -9.95 15.25 -3.21
N PHE A 35 -9.82 13.93 -3.04
CA PHE A 35 -9.49 13.32 -1.75
C PHE A 35 -8.19 12.51 -1.85
N LEU A 36 -7.24 12.83 -0.97
CA LEU A 36 -6.05 12.03 -0.79
C LEU A 36 -6.30 11.01 0.32
N THR A 37 -5.86 9.78 0.09
CA THR A 37 -5.77 8.77 1.14
C THR A 37 -4.34 8.29 1.28
N ALA A 38 -3.97 7.79 2.45
CA ALA A 38 -2.64 7.27 2.68
C ALA A 38 -2.66 5.92 3.39
N PHE A 39 -1.64 5.15 3.11
CA PHE A 39 -1.30 3.94 3.85
C PHE A 39 0.10 4.05 4.40
N VAL A 40 0.27 3.66 5.66
CA VAL A 40 1.56 3.66 6.35
C VAL A 40 1.88 2.22 6.78
N ASP A 41 2.92 1.66 6.19
CA ASP A 41 3.56 0.45 6.70
C ASP A 41 4.62 0.86 7.71
N VAL A 42 4.51 0.34 8.93
CA VAL A 42 5.34 0.76 10.07
C VAL A 42 6.28 -0.34 10.52
N ALA A 43 7.50 0.05 10.90
CA ALA A 43 8.55 -0.87 11.33
C ALA A 43 9.27 -0.40 12.60
N GLY A 44 9.85 -1.36 13.33
CA GLY A 44 10.62 -1.11 14.56
C GLY A 44 12.12 -1.01 14.35
N GLY A 45 12.58 -0.58 13.15
CA GLY A 45 13.97 -0.29 12.85
C GLY A 45 14.80 -1.45 12.28
N ARG A 46 14.17 -2.57 11.92
CA ARG A 46 14.79 -3.61 11.08
C ARG A 46 14.37 -3.43 9.62
N ASP A 47 13.10 -3.25 9.40
CA ASP A 47 12.46 -3.03 8.11
C ASP A 47 12.19 -1.53 7.92
N GLU A 48 11.75 -1.09 6.74
CA GLU A 48 11.46 0.31 6.46
C GLU A 48 10.07 0.70 6.98
N ASN A 49 9.93 1.93 7.49
CA ASN A 49 8.64 2.60 7.56
C ASN A 49 8.37 3.23 6.20
N THR A 50 7.19 3.08 5.68
CA THR A 50 6.86 3.56 4.32
C THR A 50 5.51 4.24 4.29
N ILE A 51 5.41 5.37 3.60
CA ILE A 51 4.16 6.09 3.37
C ILE A 51 3.86 6.10 1.88
N ALA A 52 2.72 5.57 1.52
CA ALA A 52 2.18 5.71 0.18
C ALA A 52 0.90 6.54 0.20
N ILE A 53 0.73 7.36 -0.85
CA ILE A 53 -0.42 8.24 -1.01
C ILE A 53 -1.14 7.88 -2.30
N ARG A 54 -2.47 7.88 -2.24
CA ARG A 54 -3.35 7.76 -3.39
C ARG A 54 -4.07 9.07 -3.65
N ASP A 55 -4.03 9.53 -4.90
CA ASP A 55 -4.80 10.64 -5.45
C ASP A 55 -5.65 10.16 -6.63
N GLY A 56 -6.93 9.96 -6.39
CA GLY A 56 -7.83 9.41 -7.39
C GLY A 56 -7.39 8.06 -7.93
N ASN A 57 -6.98 8.03 -9.21
CA ASN A 57 -6.46 6.84 -9.87
C ASN A 57 -4.92 6.78 -9.92
N HIS A 58 -4.20 7.64 -9.22
CA HIS A 58 -2.73 7.59 -9.10
C HIS A 58 -2.31 7.21 -7.69
N VAL A 59 -1.18 6.51 -7.59
CA VAL A 59 -0.54 6.12 -6.32
C VAL A 59 0.96 6.32 -6.41
N TYR A 60 1.58 6.79 -5.31
CA TYR A 60 3.02 7.05 -5.23
C TYR A 60 3.56 6.90 -3.80
N LEU A 61 4.86 6.66 -3.68
CA LEU A 61 5.56 6.74 -2.39
C LEU A 61 5.80 8.19 -2.01
N ALA A 62 5.37 8.57 -0.81
CA ALA A 62 5.60 9.91 -0.25
C ALA A 62 6.89 9.96 0.57
N ASP A 63 7.20 8.89 1.30
CA ASP A 63 8.41 8.80 2.13
C ASP A 63 8.70 7.35 2.50
N HIS A 64 9.99 7.04 2.77
CA HIS A 64 10.41 5.80 3.39
C HIS A 64 11.68 6.01 4.21
N TRP A 65 11.82 5.32 5.35
CA TRP A 65 12.99 5.44 6.24
C TRP A 65 13.08 4.25 7.19
N THR A 66 14.26 4.05 7.76
CA THR A 66 14.49 3.10 8.85
C THR A 66 14.86 3.87 10.12
N ASP A 67 14.14 3.61 11.22
CA ASP A 67 14.45 4.17 12.53
C ASP A 67 13.98 3.21 13.63
N ARG A 68 14.79 3.05 14.66
CA ARG A 68 14.44 2.25 15.86
C ARG A 68 13.55 3.01 16.84
N ASN A 69 13.54 4.33 16.74
CA ASN A 69 12.73 5.18 17.59
C ASN A 69 11.33 5.35 17.00
N THR A 70 10.38 4.57 17.49
CA THR A 70 9.00 4.58 17.00
C THR A 70 8.31 5.93 17.18
N VAL A 71 8.61 6.66 18.28
CA VAL A 71 8.06 8.01 18.52
C VAL A 71 8.52 8.99 17.42
N GLN A 72 9.81 8.94 17.06
CA GLN A 72 10.33 9.79 15.99
C GLN A 72 9.76 9.36 14.64
N SER A 73 9.58 8.06 14.41
CA SER A 73 8.95 7.55 13.19
C SER A 73 7.51 8.05 13.05
N VAL A 74 6.70 7.98 14.11
CA VAL A 74 5.31 8.51 14.11
C VAL A 74 5.30 10.01 13.84
N ARG A 75 6.15 10.78 14.52
CA ARG A 75 6.25 12.24 14.30
C ARG A 75 6.69 12.60 12.88
N ARG A 76 7.60 11.80 12.27
CA ARG A 76 7.98 11.94 10.86
C ARG A 76 6.79 11.66 9.96
N ALA A 77 6.09 10.56 10.17
CA ALA A 77 4.91 10.20 9.39
C ALA A 77 3.83 11.30 9.45
N ILE A 78 3.48 11.78 10.64
CA ILE A 78 2.50 12.88 10.82
C ILE A 78 2.93 14.13 10.06
N ARG A 79 4.23 14.49 10.09
CA ARG A 79 4.74 15.66 9.36
C ARG A 79 4.55 15.50 7.86
N VAL A 80 4.91 14.33 7.29
CA VAL A 80 4.74 14.05 5.86
C VAL A 80 3.26 14.10 5.48
N LEU A 81 2.39 13.42 6.24
CA LEU A 81 0.95 13.40 5.97
C LEU A 81 0.33 14.80 6.02
N ARG A 82 0.72 15.64 6.99
CA ARG A 82 0.29 17.05 7.09
C ARG A 82 0.82 17.91 5.94
N GLN A 83 2.04 17.68 5.46
CA GLN A 83 2.59 18.38 4.27
C GLN A 83 1.76 18.11 3.01
N HIS A 84 1.16 16.93 2.91
CA HIS A 84 0.24 16.57 1.83
C HIS A 84 -1.22 16.94 2.14
N ASN A 85 -1.51 17.62 3.26
CA ASN A 85 -2.85 17.99 3.69
C ASN A 85 -3.81 16.79 3.82
N ILE A 86 -3.32 15.64 4.25
CA ILE A 86 -4.13 14.45 4.46
C ILE A 86 -4.72 14.49 5.87
N ASP A 87 -6.04 14.35 5.96
CA ASP A 87 -6.72 14.22 7.25
C ASP A 87 -6.43 12.84 7.87
N SER A 88 -6.34 12.78 9.18
CA SER A 88 -6.02 11.54 9.91
C SER A 88 -7.06 10.43 9.65
N SER A 89 -8.32 10.78 9.43
CA SER A 89 -9.39 9.84 9.09
C SER A 89 -9.21 9.17 7.71
N ALA A 90 -8.37 9.76 6.84
CA ALA A 90 -8.03 9.23 5.51
C ALA A 90 -6.70 8.45 5.50
N VAL A 91 -6.18 8.10 6.67
CA VAL A 91 -4.92 7.35 6.83
C VAL A 91 -5.18 5.99 7.45
N TRP A 92 -4.59 4.94 6.87
CA TRP A 92 -4.58 3.57 7.42
C TRP A 92 -3.15 3.17 7.74
N VAL A 93 -2.99 2.45 8.85
CA VAL A 93 -1.69 1.94 9.33
C VAL A 93 -1.77 0.44 9.48
N ASP A 94 -0.74 -0.29 9.02
CA ASP A 94 -0.66 -1.74 9.23
C ASP A 94 -0.58 -2.04 10.73
N ALA A 95 -1.63 -2.66 11.28
CA ALA A 95 -1.83 -2.82 12.72
C ALA A 95 -1.05 -3.97 13.37
N PRO A 96 -0.80 -5.13 12.72
CA PRO A 96 -0.10 -6.26 13.31
C PRO A 96 1.27 -5.91 13.90
N GLY A 97 1.63 -6.61 14.97
CA GLY A 97 2.94 -6.45 15.60
C GLY A 97 3.13 -5.09 16.26
N ILE A 98 4.14 -4.35 15.83
CA ILE A 98 4.46 -3.01 16.36
C ILE A 98 3.43 -1.95 15.96
N GLY A 99 2.64 -2.21 14.92
CA GLY A 99 1.68 -1.26 14.37
C GLY A 99 0.69 -0.75 15.41
N LEU A 100 0.12 -1.62 16.24
CA LEU A 100 -0.81 -1.21 17.31
C LEU A 100 -0.20 -0.19 18.27
N ALA A 101 1.06 -0.38 18.69
CA ALA A 101 1.72 0.57 19.56
C ALA A 101 1.94 1.92 18.86
N MET A 102 2.29 1.90 17.57
CA MET A 102 2.49 3.12 16.80
C MET A 102 1.15 3.83 16.50
N ILE A 103 0.06 3.10 16.25
CA ILE A 103 -1.30 3.65 16.12
C ILE A 103 -1.71 4.41 17.40
N SER A 104 -1.44 3.83 18.58
CA SER A 104 -1.67 4.52 19.85
C SER A 104 -0.84 5.82 19.95
N GLN A 105 0.41 5.79 19.51
CA GLN A 105 1.27 6.99 19.46
C GLN A 105 0.75 8.04 18.47
N PHE A 106 0.22 7.64 17.31
CA PHE A 106 -0.46 8.57 16.39
C PHE A 106 -1.62 9.30 17.09
N ALA A 107 -2.44 8.57 17.86
CA ALA A 107 -3.55 9.17 18.61
C ALA A 107 -3.07 10.11 19.72
N GLU A 108 -2.01 9.75 20.46
CA GLU A 108 -1.39 10.60 21.48
C GLU A 108 -0.82 11.91 20.90
N GLU A 109 -0.27 11.87 19.69
CA GLU A 109 0.20 13.06 18.95
C GLU A 109 -0.95 13.87 18.29
N GLY A 110 -2.21 13.55 18.61
CA GLY A 110 -3.40 14.24 18.09
C GLY A 110 -3.67 13.99 16.60
N TYR A 111 -3.30 12.82 16.11
CA TYR A 111 -3.50 12.40 14.72
C TYR A 111 -4.04 10.96 14.67
N PRO A 112 -5.27 10.69 15.17
CA PRO A 112 -5.82 9.33 15.23
C PRO A 112 -6.03 8.77 13.81
N VAL A 113 -5.50 7.57 13.53
CA VAL A 113 -5.53 6.91 12.23
C VAL A 113 -6.40 5.65 12.27
N ASN A 114 -6.70 5.09 11.10
CA ASN A 114 -7.43 3.84 10.98
C ASN A 114 -6.46 2.65 11.03
N GLU A 115 -6.96 1.52 11.52
CA GLU A 115 -6.23 0.26 11.58
C GLU A 115 -6.46 -0.56 10.29
N TYR A 116 -5.39 -1.14 9.75
CA TYR A 116 -5.46 -2.15 8.71
C TYR A 116 -4.99 -3.49 9.27
N TRP A 117 -5.82 -4.50 9.14
CA TRP A 117 -5.55 -5.86 9.60
C TRP A 117 -5.43 -6.81 8.41
N GLY A 118 -4.23 -6.94 7.84
CA GLY A 118 -4.00 -7.76 6.66
C GLY A 118 -4.37 -9.24 6.82
N GLY A 119 -4.32 -9.77 8.06
CA GLY A 119 -4.77 -11.11 8.39
C GLY A 119 -6.29 -11.29 8.53
N ALA A 120 -7.09 -10.21 8.49
CA ALA A 120 -8.54 -10.29 8.52
C ALA A 120 -9.09 -11.08 7.33
N PRO A 121 -10.36 -11.59 7.41
CA PRO A 121 -11.02 -12.15 6.26
C PRO A 121 -11.06 -11.17 5.08
N ALA A 122 -10.82 -11.67 3.88
CA ALA A 122 -10.99 -10.90 2.66
C ALA A 122 -12.45 -10.46 2.48
N THR A 123 -12.68 -9.35 1.77
CA THR A 123 -14.01 -8.91 1.37
C THR A 123 -14.64 -9.94 0.43
N ASP A 124 -13.87 -10.39 -0.56
CA ASP A 124 -14.22 -11.56 -1.38
C ASP A 124 -13.51 -12.81 -0.84
N ASN A 125 -14.07 -13.38 0.21
CA ASN A 125 -13.53 -14.58 0.86
C ASN A 125 -13.74 -15.87 0.06
N THR A 126 -14.38 -15.82 -1.08
CA THR A 126 -14.47 -16.95 -2.03
C THR A 126 -13.25 -17.04 -2.90
N ARG A 127 -12.60 -15.93 -3.22
CA ARG A 127 -11.40 -15.83 -4.08
C ARG A 127 -10.11 -15.70 -3.30
N PHE A 128 -10.12 -15.00 -2.17
CA PHE A 128 -8.92 -14.64 -1.41
C PHE A 128 -8.91 -15.23 -0.01
N GLY A 129 -7.75 -15.70 0.44
CA GLY A 129 -7.58 -16.34 1.76
C GLY A 129 -7.50 -15.34 2.92
N SER A 130 -7.17 -14.07 2.65
CA SER A 130 -7.03 -13.00 3.63
C SER A 130 -7.12 -11.63 2.97
N LEU A 131 -7.33 -10.58 3.78
CA LEU A 131 -7.41 -9.20 3.29
C LEU A 131 -6.11 -8.76 2.60
N ILE A 132 -4.93 -9.13 3.12
CA ILE A 132 -3.67 -8.77 2.48
C ILE A 132 -3.50 -9.46 1.11
N ALA A 133 -4.00 -10.69 0.94
CA ALA A 133 -3.99 -11.35 -0.36
C ALA A 133 -4.89 -10.63 -1.35
N GLU A 134 -6.10 -10.22 -0.93
CA GLU A 134 -6.99 -9.41 -1.75
C GLU A 134 -6.37 -8.06 -2.11
N THR A 135 -5.80 -7.35 -1.13
CA THR A 135 -5.13 -6.05 -1.31
C THR A 135 -4.01 -6.14 -2.34
N TRP A 136 -3.13 -7.13 -2.20
CA TRP A 136 -2.00 -7.31 -3.10
C TRP A 136 -2.42 -7.69 -4.51
N ILE A 137 -3.22 -8.73 -4.64
CA ILE A 137 -3.58 -9.29 -5.94
C ILE A 137 -4.48 -8.33 -6.71
N SER A 138 -5.48 -7.74 -6.06
CA SER A 138 -6.36 -6.78 -6.71
C SER A 138 -5.62 -5.50 -7.09
N GLY A 139 -4.77 -4.97 -6.21
CA GLY A 139 -3.97 -3.78 -6.48
C GLY A 139 -2.97 -3.98 -7.62
N ALA A 140 -2.31 -5.15 -7.68
CA ALA A 140 -1.42 -5.49 -8.79
C ALA A 140 -2.16 -5.61 -10.12
N ILE A 141 -3.37 -6.19 -10.12
CA ILE A 141 -4.25 -6.24 -11.31
C ILE A 141 -4.64 -4.82 -11.73
N ASP A 142 -5.02 -3.96 -10.79
CA ASP A 142 -5.41 -2.58 -11.08
C ASP A 142 -4.24 -1.77 -11.69
N ILE A 143 -2.99 -2.01 -11.26
CA ILE A 143 -1.79 -1.43 -11.89
C ILE A 143 -1.59 -2.03 -13.29
N ALA A 144 -1.54 -3.35 -13.42
CA ALA A 144 -1.25 -4.04 -14.67
C ALA A 144 -2.26 -3.74 -15.78
N THR A 145 -3.53 -3.48 -15.42
CA THR A 145 -4.60 -3.13 -16.36
C THR A 145 -4.73 -1.64 -16.65
N GLY A 146 -3.88 -0.80 -16.05
CA GLY A 146 -3.93 0.66 -16.21
C GLY A 146 -5.14 1.33 -15.55
N LYS A 147 -5.81 0.66 -14.63
CA LYS A 147 -6.89 1.27 -13.84
C LYS A 147 -6.31 2.21 -12.78
N ILE A 148 -5.15 1.85 -12.23
CA ILE A 148 -4.36 2.67 -11.30
C ILE A 148 -3.00 2.96 -11.91
N GLY A 149 -2.62 4.24 -11.97
CA GLY A 149 -1.30 4.70 -12.35
C GLY A 149 -0.34 4.64 -11.17
N LEU A 150 0.69 3.79 -11.27
CA LEU A 150 1.80 3.79 -10.31
C LEU A 150 2.82 4.85 -10.73
N MET A 151 2.94 5.90 -9.95
CA MET A 151 3.87 7.02 -10.21
C MET A 151 5.16 6.78 -9.45
N THR A 152 6.15 6.15 -10.09
CA THR A 152 7.44 5.83 -9.46
C THR A 152 8.57 5.72 -10.45
N ASN A 153 9.79 6.01 -9.96
CA ASN A 153 11.06 5.66 -10.58
C ASN A 153 11.94 4.84 -9.62
N ASP A 154 11.35 4.31 -8.55
CA ASP A 154 12.04 3.57 -7.49
C ASP A 154 12.27 2.11 -7.91
N PRO A 155 13.53 1.69 -8.21
CA PRO A 155 13.81 0.33 -8.64
C PRO A 155 13.57 -0.71 -7.54
N GLU A 156 13.71 -0.35 -6.26
CA GLU A 156 13.46 -1.26 -5.15
C GLU A 156 11.96 -1.57 -5.02
N LEU A 157 11.08 -0.56 -5.16
CA LEU A 157 9.64 -0.77 -5.24
C LEU A 157 9.28 -1.71 -6.41
N CYS A 158 9.83 -1.45 -7.61
CA CYS A 158 9.59 -2.30 -8.77
C CYS A 158 10.04 -3.75 -8.51
N ARG A 159 11.20 -3.95 -7.88
CA ARG A 159 11.69 -5.27 -7.48
C ARG A 159 10.74 -5.93 -6.47
N GLN A 160 10.28 -5.23 -5.44
CA GLN A 160 9.37 -5.78 -4.44
C GLN A 160 8.03 -6.20 -5.06
N LEU A 161 7.47 -5.40 -5.95
CA LEU A 161 6.22 -5.73 -6.65
C LEU A 161 6.34 -6.99 -7.52
N THR A 162 7.49 -7.20 -8.17
CA THR A 162 7.69 -8.28 -9.14
C THR A 162 8.34 -9.53 -8.58
N THR A 163 8.54 -9.64 -7.27
CA THR A 163 9.18 -10.82 -6.65
C THR A 163 8.23 -11.65 -5.80
N ARG A 164 7.11 -11.09 -5.34
CA ARG A 164 6.17 -11.80 -4.47
C ARG A 164 5.27 -12.75 -5.26
N ARG A 165 5.01 -13.93 -4.68
CA ARG A 165 4.28 -15.00 -5.35
C ARG A 165 2.89 -15.21 -4.77
N THR A 166 2.00 -15.73 -5.61
CA THR A 166 0.69 -16.23 -5.21
C THR A 166 0.77 -17.73 -4.96
N GLU A 167 -0.03 -18.20 -4.02
CA GLU A 167 -0.25 -19.60 -3.68
C GLU A 167 -1.76 -19.87 -3.63
N TRP A 168 -2.13 -21.13 -3.62
CA TRP A 168 -3.51 -21.57 -3.47
C TRP A 168 -3.69 -22.31 -2.15
N ASP A 169 -4.71 -21.98 -1.38
CA ASP A 169 -5.03 -22.75 -0.18
C ASP A 169 -5.86 -24.02 -0.52
N ALA A 170 -6.08 -24.88 0.49
CA ALA A 170 -6.82 -26.11 0.32
C ALA A 170 -8.30 -25.93 -0.11
N LYS A 171 -8.81 -24.68 -0.03
CA LYS A 171 -10.17 -24.31 -0.48
C LYS A 171 -10.17 -23.70 -1.89
N GLY A 172 -9.02 -23.67 -2.57
CA GLY A 172 -8.88 -23.06 -3.89
C GLY A 172 -8.89 -21.53 -3.89
N ARG A 173 -8.54 -20.88 -2.76
CA ARG A 173 -8.45 -19.42 -2.67
C ARG A 173 -7.01 -18.96 -2.83
N MET A 174 -6.83 -17.82 -3.48
CA MET A 174 -5.51 -17.19 -3.64
C MET A 174 -4.98 -16.67 -2.30
N ARG A 175 -3.71 -16.94 -2.04
CA ARG A 175 -2.93 -16.43 -0.92
C ARG A 175 -1.63 -15.86 -1.43
N LEU A 176 -0.94 -15.10 -0.59
CA LEU A 176 0.45 -14.71 -0.84
C LEU A 176 1.38 -15.71 -0.17
N GLU A 177 2.55 -15.93 -0.77
CA GLU A 177 3.65 -16.58 -0.07
C GLU A 177 3.95 -15.88 1.26
N SER A 178 4.34 -16.64 2.27
CA SER A 178 4.64 -16.08 3.58
C SER A 178 5.92 -15.24 3.56
N LYS A 179 6.04 -14.27 4.50
CA LYS A 179 7.29 -13.50 4.66
C LYS A 179 8.47 -14.41 5.07
N GLU A 180 8.19 -15.56 5.68
CA GLU A 180 9.18 -16.61 6.00
C GLU A 180 9.71 -17.25 4.73
N ALA A 181 8.84 -17.70 3.82
CA ALA A 181 9.24 -18.27 2.53
C ALA A 181 10.02 -17.26 1.68
N MET A 182 9.61 -15.98 1.66
CA MET A 182 10.39 -14.92 1.00
C MET A 182 11.82 -14.83 1.55
N ARG A 183 11.99 -14.88 2.89
CA ARG A 183 13.33 -14.83 3.53
C ARG A 183 14.19 -16.04 3.20
N GLU A 184 13.59 -17.22 3.09
CA GLU A 184 14.31 -18.45 2.67
C GLU A 184 14.86 -18.31 1.24
N HIS A 185 14.20 -17.53 0.40
CA HIS A 185 14.68 -17.18 -0.95
C HIS A 185 15.60 -15.95 -0.96
N GLY A 186 16.02 -15.45 0.20
CA GLY A 186 16.89 -14.27 0.31
C GLY A 186 16.22 -12.92 0.01
N LEU A 187 14.89 -12.88 0.02
CA LEU A 187 14.13 -11.66 -0.19
C LEU A 187 13.88 -10.94 1.14
N HIS A 188 13.94 -9.63 1.10
CA HIS A 188 13.56 -8.75 2.23
C HIS A 188 12.05 -8.51 2.28
N SER A 189 11.58 -7.92 3.39
CA SER A 189 10.19 -7.47 3.52
C SER A 189 9.84 -6.50 2.39
N PRO A 190 8.68 -6.64 1.75
CA PRO A 190 8.28 -5.78 0.64
C PRO A 190 7.56 -4.51 1.12
N ASP A 191 8.15 -3.78 2.08
CA ASP A 191 7.52 -2.68 2.82
C ASP A 191 7.00 -1.56 1.91
N ARG A 192 7.75 -1.23 0.82
CA ARG A 192 7.31 -0.22 -0.16
C ARG A 192 6.12 -0.71 -0.97
N ALA A 193 6.12 -1.98 -1.36
CA ALA A 193 5.01 -2.58 -2.09
C ALA A 193 3.78 -2.80 -1.17
N ASP A 194 3.98 -3.21 0.09
CA ASP A 194 2.91 -3.31 1.09
C ASP A 194 2.21 -1.94 1.24
N ALA A 195 2.96 -0.84 1.32
CA ALA A 195 2.40 0.50 1.43
C ALA A 195 1.66 0.95 0.15
N ILE A 196 2.23 0.74 -1.04
CA ILE A 196 1.60 1.10 -2.32
C ILE A 196 0.28 0.36 -2.52
N LEU A 197 0.27 -0.96 -2.31
CA LEU A 197 -0.93 -1.76 -2.51
C LEU A 197 -1.97 -1.50 -1.41
N GLY A 198 -1.51 -1.21 -0.19
CA GLY A 198 -2.35 -0.68 0.88
C GLY A 198 -3.01 0.65 0.50
N ALA A 199 -2.27 1.59 -0.09
CA ALA A 199 -2.82 2.86 -0.54
C ALA A 199 -3.83 2.71 -1.70
N ILE A 200 -3.64 1.73 -2.59
CA ILE A 200 -4.66 1.39 -3.60
C ILE A 200 -5.94 0.89 -2.93
N TRP A 201 -5.80 0.01 -1.94
CA TRP A 201 -6.93 -0.52 -1.19
C TRP A 201 -7.72 0.57 -0.45
N THR A 202 -7.05 1.56 0.18
CA THR A 202 -7.73 2.64 0.91
C THR A 202 -8.74 3.41 0.07
N GLY A 203 -8.46 3.59 -1.22
CA GLY A 203 -9.37 4.26 -2.13
C GLY A 203 -10.68 3.52 -2.38
N SER A 204 -10.73 2.19 -2.17
CA SER A 204 -11.98 1.43 -2.19
C SER A 204 -12.82 1.67 -0.94
N GLN A 205 -12.20 2.05 0.16
CA GLN A 205 -12.88 2.32 1.44
C GLN A 205 -13.60 3.68 1.42
N THR A 206 -13.12 4.62 0.63
CA THR A 206 -13.72 5.96 0.49
C THR A 206 -14.81 6.03 -0.58
N SER A 207 -14.87 5.04 -1.48
CA SER A 207 -15.84 4.98 -2.58
C SER A 207 -17.16 4.31 -2.20
N GLY A 208 -17.20 3.58 -1.11
CA GLY A 208 -18.39 2.93 -0.57
C GLY A 208 -18.90 3.69 0.66
N VAL A 209 -20.21 3.88 0.77
CA VAL A 209 -20.83 4.32 2.03
C VAL A 209 -20.42 3.33 3.11
N TRP A 210 -19.50 3.75 3.97
CA TRP A 210 -19.08 2.93 5.11
C TRP A 210 -20.25 2.75 6.08
N THR A 211 -20.79 1.55 6.17
CA THR A 211 -21.89 1.21 7.09
C THR A 211 -21.41 0.57 8.41
N GLY A 212 -20.14 0.70 8.74
CA GLY A 212 -19.58 0.25 10.00
C GLY A 212 -19.80 1.30 11.11
N LYS A 213 -20.18 0.82 12.30
CA LYS A 213 -20.49 1.65 13.48
C LYS A 213 -19.28 2.44 13.98
N GLY A 214 -19.04 3.60 13.41
CA GLY A 214 -18.12 4.62 13.87
C GLY A 214 -18.62 5.94 13.33
N THR A 215 -18.95 6.86 14.23
CA THR A 215 -19.48 8.18 13.89
C THR A 215 -18.41 9.03 13.24
N HIS A 216 -18.43 9.18 11.90
CA HIS A 216 -17.76 10.27 11.23
C HIS A 216 -18.74 10.95 10.28
N PRO A 217 -19.04 12.23 10.47
CA PRO A 217 -19.79 13.00 9.51
C PRO A 217 -18.89 13.32 8.32
N ILE A 218 -19.25 12.83 7.14
CA ILE A 218 -18.74 13.41 5.90
C ILE A 218 -19.46 14.74 5.74
N VAL A 219 -18.85 15.81 6.16
CA VAL A 219 -19.30 17.15 5.81
C VAL A 219 -18.47 17.59 4.60
N GLY A 220 -19.09 17.50 3.43
CA GLY A 220 -18.58 18.17 2.25
C GLY A 220 -18.78 19.68 2.42
N ASP A 221 -17.69 20.42 2.56
CA ASP A 221 -17.71 21.88 2.41
C ASP A 221 -17.30 22.21 0.97
N PRO A 222 -18.18 22.90 0.17
CA PRO A 222 -17.97 23.09 -1.26
C PRO A 222 -17.04 24.25 -1.64
N LEU A 223 -16.18 24.74 -0.74
CA LEU A 223 -15.42 25.98 -0.94
C LEU A 223 -13.88 25.85 -0.95
N ILE A 224 -13.30 24.68 -1.23
CA ILE A 224 -11.85 24.59 -1.46
C ILE A 224 -11.60 24.33 -2.94
N THR A 225 -11.21 25.36 -3.67
CA THR A 225 -10.71 25.26 -5.04
C THR A 225 -9.37 24.50 -5.08
N PRO A 226 -9.18 23.54 -5.98
CA PRO A 226 -7.94 22.79 -6.06
C PRO A 226 -6.80 23.68 -6.55
N THR A 227 -5.75 23.82 -5.74
CA THR A 227 -4.47 24.34 -6.19
C THR A 227 -3.79 23.33 -7.09
N SER A 228 -3.53 23.70 -8.32
CA SER A 228 -2.80 22.91 -9.32
C SER A 228 -1.36 22.66 -8.85
N TYR A 229 -1.03 21.42 -8.55
CA TYR A 229 0.35 21.02 -8.33
C TYR A 229 1.00 20.66 -9.66
N THR A 230 1.98 21.43 -10.09
CA THR A 230 2.90 21.08 -11.17
C THR A 230 3.97 20.17 -10.59
N PHE A 231 3.99 18.92 -11.05
CA PHE A 231 5.06 17.98 -10.75
C PHE A 231 6.27 18.37 -11.60
N THR A 232 7.37 18.78 -10.99
CA THR A 232 8.65 18.97 -11.67
C THR A 232 9.45 17.68 -11.46
N PRO A 233 9.76 16.91 -12.52
CA PRO A 233 10.65 15.76 -12.38
C PRO A 233 12.07 16.29 -12.09
N LEU A 234 12.72 15.65 -11.11
CA LEU A 234 14.17 15.80 -10.87
C LEU A 234 14.97 15.00 -11.87
#